data_681c46a46698864223d7007f9b2d7452
#
_entry.id   681c46a46698864223d7007f9b2d7452
#
_cell.length_a   1.000
_cell.length_b   1.000
_cell.length_c   1.000
_cell.angle_alpha   90.00
_cell.angle_beta   90.00
_cell.angle_gamma   90.00
#
_symmetry.space_group_name_H-M   'P 1'
#
loop_
_entity.id
_entity.type
_entity.pdbx_description
1 polymer ?
#
loop_
_entity_poly.entity_id
_entity_poly.type
_entity_poly.pdbx_seq_one_letter_code
_entity_poly.pdbx_strand_id
1 'polypeptide(L)'
;YLISSGTAICGGSAIAAVGPVIKAKDSDMSVALATIFILNAIALFIFPIFGEWIGLSQQEFGTWAAIAIHDTSSVVGAGAAYGEEALQVATTIKLTRALWIIPLALVTSVIFKNGGKKISIPWFILWFIVAILLNTYVLDSVPEVGNVISGLARKGLIITMFFIGASLSTDVLKSVGVKPLIQGVLLWIVISVSSLAYIVW
;
A
#
# COMPACT_ATOMS: atom_id res chain seq x y z
N TYR A 1 -7.51 14.59 5.06
CA TYR A 1 -6.49 14.59 4.00
C TYR A 1 -5.53 13.41 4.11
N LEU A 2 -4.91 13.16 5.27
CA LEU A 2 -3.93 12.07 5.47
C LEU A 2 -4.50 10.70 5.13
N ILE A 3 -5.67 10.35 5.67
CA ILE A 3 -6.32 9.06 5.39
C ILE A 3 -6.63 8.93 3.91
N SER A 4 -7.16 9.99 3.28
CA SER A 4 -7.47 9.98 1.85
C SER A 4 -6.22 9.82 0.99
N SER A 5 -5.11 10.48 1.34
CA SER A 5 -3.82 10.32 0.65
C SER A 5 -3.27 8.90 0.81
N GLY A 6 -3.40 8.32 2.01
CA GLY A 6 -3.02 6.93 2.27
C GLY A 6 -3.85 5.95 1.44
N THR A 7 -5.16 6.10 1.43
CA THR A 7 -6.08 5.28 0.64
C THR A 7 -5.80 5.39 -0.86
N ALA A 8 -5.46 6.59 -1.34
CA ALA A 8 -5.26 6.84 -2.77
C ALA A 8 -4.01 6.16 -3.35
N ILE A 9 -2.96 5.91 -2.57
CA ILE A 9 -1.69 5.41 -3.13
C ILE A 9 -1.23 4.12 -2.44
N CYS A 10 -0.55 4.25 -1.28
CA CYS A 10 0.12 3.11 -0.64
C CYS A 10 0.12 3.19 0.90
N GLY A 11 -0.97 3.68 1.46
CA GLY A 11 -1.17 3.69 2.91
C GLY A 11 -0.15 4.55 3.66
N GLY A 12 0.63 3.90 4.50
CA GLY A 12 1.56 4.56 5.42
C GLY A 12 2.64 5.39 4.74
N SER A 13 3.17 4.94 3.60
CA SER A 13 4.21 5.67 2.87
C SER A 13 3.71 7.01 2.32
N ALA A 14 2.47 7.05 1.84
CA ALA A 14 1.85 8.30 1.37
C ALA A 14 1.58 9.26 2.55
N ILE A 15 1.12 8.74 3.70
CA ILE A 15 0.92 9.54 4.92
C ILE A 15 2.26 10.11 5.40
N ALA A 16 3.31 9.29 5.45
CA ALA A 16 4.64 9.71 5.87
C ALA A 16 5.25 10.78 4.95
N ALA A 17 4.99 10.70 3.64
CA ALA A 17 5.47 11.69 2.67
C ALA A 17 4.71 13.01 2.75
N VAL A 18 3.38 12.95 2.93
CA VAL A 18 2.51 14.13 2.89
C VAL A 18 2.41 14.82 4.25
N GLY A 19 2.46 14.08 5.35
CA GLY A 19 2.31 14.61 6.70
C GLY A 19 3.24 15.80 7.02
N PRO A 20 4.55 15.69 6.81
CA PRO A 20 5.48 16.81 7.00
C PRO A 20 5.19 18.01 6.09
N VAL A 21 4.69 17.76 4.86
CA VAL A 21 4.39 18.80 3.89
C VAL A 21 3.22 19.67 4.37
N ILE A 22 2.18 19.06 4.96
CA ILE A 22 1.04 19.79 5.50
C ILE A 22 1.23 20.22 6.96
N LYS A 23 2.42 19.96 7.54
CA LYS A 23 2.72 20.19 8.95
C LYS A 23 1.71 19.51 9.89
N ALA A 24 1.33 18.27 9.55
CA ALA A 24 0.43 17.48 10.37
C ALA A 24 1.04 17.24 11.77
N LYS A 25 0.19 17.20 12.78
CA LYS A 25 0.62 16.81 14.13
C LYS A 25 0.93 15.32 14.16
N ASP A 26 1.87 14.92 15.00
CA ASP A 26 2.22 13.51 15.16
C ASP A 26 1.01 12.65 15.58
N SER A 27 0.12 13.22 16.39
CA SER A 27 -1.15 12.58 16.76
C SER A 27 -2.05 12.30 15.54
N ASP A 28 -2.15 13.25 14.61
CA ASP A 28 -3.00 13.10 13.42
C ASP A 28 -2.41 12.07 12.45
N MET A 29 -1.08 12.05 12.34
CA MET A 29 -0.36 11.05 11.56
C MET A 29 -0.54 9.65 12.15
N SER A 30 -0.40 9.51 13.47
CA SER A 30 -0.58 8.25 14.18
C SER A 30 -2.00 7.70 14.02
N VAL A 31 -3.02 8.55 14.15
CA VAL A 31 -4.42 8.17 13.95
C VAL A 31 -4.67 7.73 12.50
N ALA A 32 -4.13 8.46 11.53
CA ALA A 32 -4.28 8.10 10.11
C ALA A 32 -3.60 6.76 9.79
N LEU A 33 -2.38 6.55 10.29
CA LEU A 33 -1.65 5.29 10.14
C LEU A 33 -2.39 4.12 10.77
N ALA A 34 -2.85 4.30 12.02
CA ALA A 34 -3.60 3.26 12.73
C ALA A 34 -4.91 2.89 12.01
N THR A 35 -5.65 3.89 11.47
CA THR A 35 -6.85 3.66 10.68
C THR A 35 -6.53 2.77 9.46
N ILE A 36 -5.50 3.12 8.70
CA ILE A 36 -5.08 2.37 7.50
C ILE A 36 -4.64 0.95 7.88
N PHE A 37 -3.87 0.78 8.95
CA PHE A 37 -3.39 -0.54 9.37
C PHE A 37 -4.52 -1.46 9.82
N ILE A 38 -5.53 -0.94 10.54
CA ILE A 38 -6.71 -1.70 10.92
C ILE A 38 -7.45 -2.21 9.68
N LEU A 39 -7.71 -1.33 8.71
CA LEU A 39 -8.39 -1.70 7.48
C LEU A 39 -7.59 -2.71 6.66
N ASN A 40 -6.28 -2.58 6.61
CA ASN A 40 -5.40 -3.52 5.91
C ASN A 40 -5.36 -4.90 6.57
N ALA A 41 -5.34 -4.95 7.91
CA ALA A 41 -5.40 -6.22 8.64
C ALA A 41 -6.71 -6.96 8.34
N ILE A 42 -7.84 -6.25 8.26
CA ILE A 42 -9.13 -6.82 7.86
C ILE A 42 -9.10 -7.25 6.39
N ALA A 43 -8.57 -6.39 5.51
CA ALA A 43 -8.50 -6.64 4.07
C ALA A 43 -7.72 -7.91 3.73
N LEU A 44 -6.61 -8.16 4.44
CA LEU A 44 -5.76 -9.32 4.25
C LEU A 44 -6.54 -10.65 4.26
N PHE A 45 -7.57 -10.75 5.11
CA PHE A 45 -8.39 -11.95 5.23
C PHE A 45 -9.65 -11.90 4.36
N ILE A 46 -10.29 -10.74 4.29
CA ILE A 46 -11.59 -10.62 3.61
C ILE A 46 -11.44 -10.68 2.09
N PHE A 47 -10.42 -10.03 1.52
CA PHE A 47 -10.30 -9.93 0.07
C PHE A 47 -10.12 -11.27 -0.64
N PRO A 48 -9.23 -12.20 -0.20
CA PRO A 48 -9.12 -13.50 -0.83
C PRO A 48 -10.43 -14.28 -0.82
N ILE A 49 -11.14 -14.28 0.31
CA ILE A 49 -12.42 -14.97 0.46
C ILE A 49 -13.47 -14.39 -0.51
N PHE A 50 -13.56 -13.06 -0.59
CA PHE A 50 -14.49 -12.41 -1.51
C PHE A 50 -14.11 -12.65 -2.98
N GLY A 51 -12.81 -12.60 -3.31
CA GLY A 51 -12.32 -12.86 -4.65
C GLY A 51 -12.71 -14.27 -5.15
N GLU A 52 -12.53 -15.29 -4.30
CA GLU A 52 -12.94 -16.66 -4.57
C GLU A 52 -14.46 -16.78 -4.72
N TRP A 53 -15.22 -16.14 -3.81
CA TRP A 53 -16.68 -16.17 -3.83
C TRP A 53 -17.28 -15.56 -5.10
N ILE A 54 -16.68 -14.49 -5.62
CA ILE A 54 -17.09 -13.82 -6.87
C ILE A 54 -16.55 -14.56 -8.09
N GLY A 55 -15.53 -15.43 -7.93
CA GLY A 55 -14.89 -16.20 -9.00
C GLY A 55 -13.89 -15.39 -9.84
N LEU A 56 -13.17 -14.45 -9.22
CA LEU A 56 -12.15 -13.67 -9.92
C LEU A 56 -10.97 -14.56 -10.36
N SER A 57 -10.46 -14.31 -11.56
CA SER A 57 -9.16 -14.86 -11.97
C SER A 57 -8.03 -14.28 -11.11
N GLN A 58 -6.86 -14.94 -11.09
CA GLN A 58 -5.72 -14.45 -10.35
C GLN A 58 -5.28 -13.05 -10.81
N GLN A 59 -5.38 -12.75 -12.10
CA GLN A 59 -5.05 -11.44 -12.66
C GLN A 59 -6.03 -10.36 -12.21
N GLU A 60 -7.32 -10.63 -12.26
CA GLU A 60 -8.38 -9.71 -11.78
C GLU A 60 -8.25 -9.46 -10.30
N PHE A 61 -8.09 -10.54 -9.51
CA PHE A 61 -7.88 -10.42 -8.07
C PHE A 61 -6.61 -9.63 -7.74
N GLY A 62 -5.49 -9.93 -8.38
CA GLY A 62 -4.23 -9.22 -8.17
C GLY A 62 -4.36 -7.72 -8.44
N THR A 63 -5.05 -7.36 -9.53
CA THR A 63 -5.34 -5.97 -9.88
C THR A 63 -6.25 -5.30 -8.85
N TRP A 64 -7.34 -5.96 -8.47
CA TRP A 64 -8.28 -5.46 -7.47
C TRP A 64 -7.62 -5.27 -6.11
N ALA A 65 -6.91 -6.27 -5.61
CA ALA A 65 -6.19 -6.20 -4.34
C ALA A 65 -5.16 -5.06 -4.32
N ALA A 66 -4.41 -4.88 -5.40
CA ALA A 66 -3.45 -3.78 -5.51
C ALA A 66 -4.11 -2.40 -5.43
N ILE A 67 -5.33 -2.25 -5.94
CA ILE A 67 -6.06 -0.98 -5.92
C ILE A 67 -6.75 -0.77 -4.58
N ALA A 68 -7.43 -1.77 -4.06
CA ALA A 68 -8.34 -1.65 -2.93
C ALA A 68 -7.67 -1.82 -1.56
N ILE A 69 -6.64 -2.65 -1.43
CA ILE A 69 -5.87 -2.79 -0.18
C ILE A 69 -4.83 -1.67 -0.12
N HIS A 70 -4.72 -0.97 1.01
CA HIS A 70 -3.99 0.29 1.06
C HIS A 70 -2.47 0.11 1.11
N ASP A 71 -1.92 -0.87 1.83
CA ASP A 71 -0.47 -1.04 1.97
C ASP A 71 0.09 -2.19 1.10
N THR A 72 1.40 -2.16 0.88
CA THR A 72 2.09 -3.15 0.04
C THR A 72 2.19 -4.50 0.74
N SER A 73 2.43 -4.54 2.05
CA SER A 73 2.62 -5.80 2.78
C SER A 73 1.34 -6.63 2.80
N SER A 74 0.19 -6.00 3.09
CA SER A 74 -1.12 -6.67 3.07
C SER A 74 -1.53 -7.10 1.66
N VAL A 75 -1.17 -6.33 0.62
CA VAL A 75 -1.37 -6.72 -0.79
C VAL A 75 -0.58 -7.97 -1.12
N VAL A 76 0.69 -8.05 -0.71
CA VAL A 76 1.53 -9.22 -0.91
C VAL A 76 0.94 -10.44 -0.20
N GLY A 77 0.48 -10.27 1.03
CA GLY A 77 -0.15 -11.35 1.79
C GLY A 77 -1.45 -11.85 1.16
N ALA A 78 -2.33 -10.95 0.76
CA ALA A 78 -3.59 -11.30 0.10
C ALA A 78 -3.34 -11.96 -1.27
N GLY A 79 -2.39 -11.42 -2.06
CA GLY A 79 -1.99 -12.00 -3.34
C GLY A 79 -1.40 -13.40 -3.19
N ALA A 80 -0.51 -13.59 -2.20
CA ALA A 80 0.09 -14.89 -1.92
C ALA A 80 -0.94 -15.94 -1.47
N ALA A 81 -1.97 -15.52 -0.74
CA ALA A 81 -3.07 -16.42 -0.33
C ALA A 81 -3.95 -16.82 -1.51
N TYR A 82 -4.09 -15.95 -2.52
CA TYR A 82 -4.94 -16.19 -3.68
C TYR A 82 -4.24 -16.99 -4.79
N GLY A 83 -2.95 -16.76 -5.03
CA GLY A 83 -2.15 -17.50 -6.01
C GLY A 83 -0.87 -16.77 -6.43
N GLU A 84 0.01 -17.51 -7.10
CA GLU A 84 1.33 -17.01 -7.50
C GLU A 84 1.23 -15.85 -8.52
N GLU A 85 0.35 -15.98 -9.52
CA GLU A 85 0.11 -14.94 -10.51
C GLU A 85 -0.54 -13.72 -9.86
N ALA A 86 -1.52 -13.92 -8.96
CA ALA A 86 -2.14 -12.84 -8.20
C ALA A 86 -1.12 -12.06 -7.38
N LEU A 87 -0.16 -12.75 -6.75
CA LEU A 87 0.93 -12.13 -6.02
C LEU A 87 1.80 -11.25 -6.92
N GLN A 88 2.19 -11.74 -8.09
CA GLN A 88 3.03 -11.00 -9.02
C GLN A 88 2.33 -9.75 -9.55
N VAL A 89 1.10 -9.89 -10.01
CA VAL A 89 0.27 -8.79 -10.53
C VAL A 89 0.03 -7.74 -9.44
N ALA A 90 -0.42 -8.18 -8.27
CA ALA A 90 -0.74 -7.29 -7.17
C ALA A 90 0.48 -6.48 -6.69
N THR A 91 1.63 -7.14 -6.55
CA THR A 91 2.87 -6.50 -6.12
C THR A 91 3.36 -5.48 -7.15
N THR A 92 3.37 -5.84 -8.43
CA THR A 92 3.83 -4.97 -9.52
C THR A 92 2.97 -3.70 -9.61
N ILE A 93 1.65 -3.86 -9.64
CA ILE A 93 0.73 -2.73 -9.72
C ILE A 93 0.86 -1.83 -8.48
N LYS A 94 0.96 -2.42 -7.28
CA LYS A 94 1.10 -1.65 -6.04
C LYS A 94 2.39 -0.85 -6.00
N LEU A 95 3.50 -1.42 -6.41
CA LEU A 95 4.79 -0.73 -6.44
C LEU A 95 4.79 0.38 -7.50
N THR A 96 4.18 0.16 -8.66
CA THR A 96 4.00 1.20 -9.68
C THR A 96 3.15 2.36 -9.14
N ARG A 97 2.07 2.08 -8.40
CA ARG A 97 1.27 3.14 -7.74
C ARG A 97 2.08 3.94 -6.73
N ALA A 98 3.05 3.34 -6.05
CA ALA A 98 3.90 4.06 -5.10
C ALA A 98 4.68 5.22 -5.75
N LEU A 99 4.94 5.18 -7.05
CA LEU A 99 5.57 6.30 -7.77
C LEU A 99 4.72 7.58 -7.73
N TRP A 100 3.40 7.46 -7.61
CA TRP A 100 2.49 8.60 -7.48
C TRP A 100 2.62 9.38 -6.17
N ILE A 101 3.41 8.89 -5.21
CA ILE A 101 3.75 9.66 -4.00
C ILE A 101 4.47 10.95 -4.39
N ILE A 102 5.34 10.93 -5.40
CA ILE A 102 6.10 12.12 -5.82
C ILE A 102 5.16 13.21 -6.35
N PRO A 103 4.32 12.96 -7.38
CA PRO A 103 3.35 13.95 -7.83
C PRO A 103 2.42 14.44 -6.71
N LEU A 104 1.94 13.53 -5.85
CA LEU A 104 1.07 13.89 -4.73
C LEU A 104 1.76 14.84 -3.76
N ALA A 105 3.00 14.56 -3.37
CA ALA A 105 3.77 15.41 -2.46
C ALA A 105 4.04 16.79 -3.06
N LEU A 106 4.35 16.85 -4.37
CA LEU A 106 4.53 18.11 -5.09
C LEU A 106 3.26 18.94 -5.12
N VAL A 107 2.14 18.37 -5.54
CA VAL A 107 0.84 19.05 -5.58
C VAL A 107 0.43 19.51 -4.18
N THR A 108 0.61 18.67 -3.16
CA THR A 108 0.35 19.02 -1.76
C THR A 108 1.20 20.23 -1.33
N SER A 109 2.47 20.26 -1.68
CA SER A 109 3.37 21.37 -1.36
C SER A 109 2.91 22.69 -1.97
N VAL A 110 2.39 22.65 -3.18
CA VAL A 110 1.84 23.83 -3.86
C VAL A 110 0.54 24.31 -3.20
N ILE A 111 -0.39 23.37 -2.93
CA ILE A 111 -1.71 23.68 -2.35
C ILE A 111 -1.56 24.31 -0.95
N PHE A 112 -0.72 23.72 -0.11
CA PHE A 112 -0.55 24.18 1.27
C PHE A 112 0.46 25.33 1.43
N LYS A 113 0.97 25.88 0.31
CA LYS A 113 1.85 27.07 0.27
C LYS A 113 3.02 27.02 1.27
N ASN A 114 3.56 25.85 1.52
CA ASN A 114 4.70 25.68 2.42
C ASN A 114 6.01 26.02 1.70
N GLY A 115 6.18 27.29 1.33
CA GLY A 115 7.42 27.79 0.76
C GLY A 115 8.61 27.46 1.65
N GLY A 116 9.56 26.71 1.13
CA GLY A 116 10.90 26.57 1.69
C GLY A 116 11.22 25.28 2.45
N LYS A 117 10.31 24.37 2.70
CA LYS A 117 10.69 23.03 3.23
C LYS A 117 11.00 22.08 2.08
N LYS A 118 12.18 21.42 2.15
CA LYS A 118 12.58 20.37 1.23
C LYS A 118 11.52 19.27 1.23
N ILE A 119 11.01 18.92 0.05
CA ILE A 119 10.14 17.77 -0.13
C ILE A 119 10.95 16.55 0.26
N SER A 120 10.49 15.82 1.27
CA SER A 120 11.12 14.56 1.66
C SER A 120 10.73 13.50 0.64
N ILE A 121 11.59 13.28 -0.34
CA ILE A 121 11.42 12.17 -1.29
C ILE A 121 11.76 10.88 -0.54
N PRO A 122 10.84 9.92 -0.45
CA PRO A 122 11.13 8.64 0.20
C PRO A 122 12.22 7.89 -0.58
N TRP A 123 13.35 7.65 0.05
CA TRP A 123 14.51 6.98 -0.57
C TRP A 123 14.19 5.61 -1.17
N PHE A 124 13.16 4.91 -0.67
CA PHE A 124 12.76 3.62 -1.22
C PHE A 124 12.29 3.72 -2.68
N ILE A 125 11.75 4.86 -3.11
CA ILE A 125 11.34 5.06 -4.51
C ILE A 125 12.57 5.06 -5.42
N LEU A 126 13.64 5.73 -5.02
CA LEU A 126 14.89 5.71 -5.76
C LEU A 126 15.44 4.28 -5.88
N TRP A 127 15.49 3.56 -4.76
CA TRP A 127 15.94 2.17 -4.74
C TRP A 127 15.05 1.25 -5.56
N PHE A 128 13.73 1.50 -5.58
CA PHE A 128 12.81 0.76 -6.42
C PHE A 128 13.10 0.97 -7.92
N ILE A 129 13.34 2.23 -8.36
CA ILE A 129 13.72 2.53 -9.74
C ILE A 129 15.05 1.84 -10.09
N VAL A 130 16.04 1.93 -9.20
CA VAL A 130 17.33 1.26 -9.40
C VAL A 130 17.14 -0.26 -9.51
N ALA A 131 16.30 -0.86 -8.67
CA ALA A 131 16.02 -2.29 -8.72
C ALA A 131 15.34 -2.70 -10.04
N ILE A 132 14.39 -1.91 -10.55
CA ILE A 132 13.78 -2.16 -11.87
C ILE A 132 14.86 -2.14 -12.96
N LEU A 133 15.70 -1.11 -13.00
CA LEU A 133 16.76 -1.00 -14.01
C LEU A 133 17.75 -2.18 -13.90
N LEU A 134 18.17 -2.54 -12.70
CA LEU A 134 19.05 -3.68 -12.48
C LEU A 134 18.39 -4.99 -12.90
N ASN A 135 17.11 -5.18 -12.59
CA ASN A 135 16.39 -6.37 -13.02
C ASN A 135 16.30 -6.47 -14.54
N THR A 136 15.95 -5.36 -15.19
CA THR A 136 15.75 -5.33 -16.65
C THR A 136 17.04 -5.50 -17.44
N TYR A 137 18.16 -4.90 -16.99
CA TYR A 137 19.38 -4.85 -17.77
C TYR A 137 20.48 -5.80 -17.30
N VAL A 138 20.43 -6.27 -16.05
CA VAL A 138 21.48 -7.08 -15.45
C VAL A 138 20.99 -8.46 -15.03
N LEU A 139 19.91 -8.52 -14.23
CA LEU A 139 19.42 -9.77 -13.64
C LEU A 139 18.69 -10.66 -14.66
N ASP A 140 18.18 -10.10 -15.76
CA ASP A 140 17.64 -10.88 -16.86
C ASP A 140 18.68 -11.85 -17.47
N SER A 141 19.95 -11.46 -17.41
CA SER A 141 21.08 -12.30 -17.83
C SER A 141 21.47 -13.37 -16.81
N VAL A 142 21.01 -13.28 -15.56
CA VAL A 142 21.36 -14.18 -14.44
C VAL A 142 20.12 -14.49 -13.60
N PRO A 143 19.16 -15.26 -14.14
CA PRO A 143 17.85 -15.47 -13.48
C PRO A 143 17.94 -16.16 -12.12
N GLU A 144 18.96 -16.96 -11.87
CA GLU A 144 19.17 -17.62 -10.57
C GLU A 144 19.37 -16.63 -9.44
N VAL A 145 20.12 -15.54 -9.68
CA VAL A 145 20.34 -14.49 -8.69
C VAL A 145 19.05 -13.73 -8.41
N GLY A 146 18.28 -13.41 -9.44
CA GLY A 146 16.97 -12.78 -9.32
C GLY A 146 16.01 -13.61 -8.46
N ASN A 147 15.97 -14.91 -8.67
CA ASN A 147 15.12 -15.85 -7.91
C ASN A 147 15.52 -15.92 -6.42
N VAL A 148 16.82 -15.94 -6.12
CA VAL A 148 17.31 -15.93 -4.74
C VAL A 148 16.92 -14.63 -4.04
N ILE A 149 17.14 -13.48 -4.70
CA ILE A 149 16.79 -12.16 -4.15
C ILE A 149 15.28 -12.07 -3.90
N SER A 150 14.45 -12.49 -4.86
CA SER A 150 12.99 -12.52 -4.71
C SER A 150 12.55 -13.43 -3.56
N GLY A 151 13.16 -14.61 -3.42
CA GLY A 151 12.86 -15.53 -2.33
C GLY A 151 13.19 -14.95 -0.95
N LEU A 152 14.33 -14.26 -0.82
CA LEU A 152 14.70 -13.56 0.41
C LEU A 152 13.76 -12.38 0.70
N ALA A 153 13.38 -11.61 -0.32
CA ALA A 153 12.45 -10.50 -0.19
C ALA A 153 11.07 -10.96 0.29
N ARG A 154 10.54 -12.08 -0.24
CA ARG A 154 9.29 -12.69 0.21
C ARG A 154 9.33 -13.06 1.70
N LYS A 155 10.44 -13.68 2.17
CA LYS A 155 10.63 -13.99 3.59
C LYS A 155 10.70 -12.72 4.45
N GLY A 156 11.38 -11.69 3.97
CA GLY A 156 11.42 -10.38 4.63
C GLY A 156 10.04 -9.74 4.75
N LEU A 157 9.20 -9.83 3.71
CA LEU A 157 7.82 -9.33 3.73
C LEU A 157 6.96 -10.07 4.77
N ILE A 158 7.10 -11.39 4.90
CA ILE A 158 6.38 -12.18 5.91
C ILE A 158 6.77 -11.70 7.32
N ILE A 159 8.05 -11.49 7.58
CA ILE A 159 8.55 -10.96 8.86
C ILE A 159 7.98 -9.56 9.12
N THR A 160 7.99 -8.70 8.11
CA THR A 160 7.41 -7.35 8.22
C THR A 160 5.92 -7.39 8.56
N MET A 161 5.16 -8.28 7.91
CA MET A 161 3.74 -8.48 8.20
C MET A 161 3.51 -8.94 9.65
N PHE A 162 4.35 -9.85 10.15
CA PHE A 162 4.30 -10.27 11.55
C PHE A 162 4.50 -9.09 12.51
N PHE A 163 5.50 -8.25 12.28
CA PHE A 163 5.75 -7.07 13.12
C PHE A 163 4.62 -6.04 13.01
N ILE A 164 4.04 -5.83 11.83
CA ILE A 164 2.87 -4.95 11.67
C ILE A 164 1.70 -5.49 12.48
N GLY A 165 1.39 -6.80 12.36
CA GLY A 165 0.34 -7.44 13.15
C GLY A 165 0.59 -7.34 14.65
N ALA A 166 1.81 -7.59 15.10
CA ALA A 166 2.19 -7.49 16.51
C ALA A 166 2.13 -6.06 17.07
N SER A 167 2.28 -5.04 16.21
CA SER A 167 2.17 -3.62 16.60
C SER A 167 0.73 -3.15 16.79
N LEU A 168 -0.26 -3.90 16.28
CA LEU A 168 -1.68 -3.60 16.45
C LEU A 168 -2.13 -3.98 17.87
N SER A 169 -1.90 -3.09 18.82
CA SER A 169 -2.37 -3.24 20.19
C SER A 169 -3.80 -2.73 20.35
N THR A 170 -4.49 -3.19 21.41
CA THR A 170 -5.82 -2.69 21.76
C THR A 170 -5.83 -1.18 22.06
N ASP A 171 -4.71 -0.63 22.50
CA ASP A 171 -4.57 0.80 22.77
C ASP A 171 -4.48 1.62 21.47
N VAL A 172 -3.81 1.10 20.44
CA VAL A 172 -3.81 1.69 19.09
C VAL A 172 -5.22 1.67 18.51
N LEU A 173 -5.95 0.55 18.64
CA LEU A 173 -7.34 0.43 18.21
C LEU A 173 -8.25 1.45 18.90
N LYS A 174 -8.07 1.67 20.21
CA LYS A 174 -8.86 2.65 21.00
C LYS A 174 -8.46 4.10 20.68
N SER A 175 -7.23 4.35 20.27
CA SER A 175 -6.74 5.70 19.93
C SER A 175 -7.34 6.24 18.63
N VAL A 176 -7.80 5.34 17.76
CA VAL A 176 -8.50 5.69 16.51
C VAL A 176 -9.94 6.06 16.86
N GLY A 177 -10.26 7.33 16.81
CA GLY A 177 -11.64 7.78 17.01
C GLY A 177 -12.58 7.28 15.92
N VAL A 178 -13.88 7.26 16.21
CA VAL A 178 -14.93 6.76 15.30
C VAL A 178 -14.92 7.51 13.95
N LYS A 179 -14.70 8.81 13.94
CA LYS A 179 -14.70 9.62 12.70
C LYS A 179 -13.63 9.23 11.69
N PRO A 180 -12.33 9.09 12.07
CA PRO A 180 -11.28 8.61 11.17
C PRO A 180 -11.59 7.22 10.63
N LEU A 181 -12.10 6.31 11.46
CA LEU A 181 -12.45 4.96 11.07
C LEU A 181 -13.58 4.94 10.03
N ILE A 182 -14.66 5.68 10.27
CA ILE A 182 -15.78 5.81 9.30
C ILE A 182 -15.25 6.39 7.99
N GLN A 183 -14.45 7.44 8.01
CA GLN A 183 -13.85 8.01 6.81
C GLN A 183 -13.02 6.96 6.06
N GLY A 184 -12.18 6.22 6.76
CA GLY A 184 -11.36 5.15 6.15
C GLY A 184 -12.22 4.06 5.52
N VAL A 185 -13.25 3.58 6.23
CA VAL A 185 -14.17 2.55 5.73
C VAL A 185 -14.95 3.03 4.50
N LEU A 186 -15.48 4.25 4.51
CA LEU A 186 -16.21 4.79 3.36
C LEU A 186 -15.31 4.89 2.13
N LEU A 187 -14.10 5.43 2.28
CA LEU A 187 -13.13 5.50 1.19
C LEU A 187 -12.75 4.09 0.69
N TRP A 188 -12.58 3.15 1.61
CA TRP A 188 -12.26 1.77 1.28
C TRP A 188 -13.38 1.08 0.48
N ILE A 189 -14.64 1.24 0.90
CA ILE A 189 -15.80 0.73 0.15
C ILE A 189 -15.85 1.34 -1.25
N VAL A 190 -15.73 2.66 -1.35
CA VAL A 190 -15.79 3.36 -2.64
C VAL A 190 -14.72 2.84 -3.60
N ILE A 191 -13.44 2.78 -3.14
CA ILE A 191 -12.35 2.33 -4.00
C ILE A 191 -12.47 0.84 -4.35
N SER A 192 -12.89 0.00 -3.39
CA SER A 192 -13.05 -1.44 -3.61
C SER A 192 -14.17 -1.74 -4.62
N VAL A 193 -15.33 -1.12 -4.46
CA VAL A 193 -16.47 -1.35 -5.35
C VAL A 193 -16.22 -0.76 -6.74
N SER A 194 -15.72 0.47 -6.82
CA SER A 194 -15.45 1.10 -8.12
C SER A 194 -14.36 0.39 -8.92
N SER A 195 -13.29 -0.04 -8.26
CA SER A 195 -12.22 -0.78 -8.92
C SER A 195 -12.67 -2.18 -9.35
N LEU A 196 -13.45 -2.87 -8.53
CA LEU A 196 -14.01 -4.18 -8.88
C LEU A 196 -14.94 -4.06 -10.08
N ALA A 197 -15.85 -3.08 -10.07
CA ALA A 197 -16.74 -2.82 -11.19
C ALA A 197 -15.97 -2.57 -12.49
N TYR A 198 -14.88 -1.80 -12.45
CA TYR A 198 -14.05 -1.52 -13.62
C TYR A 198 -13.28 -2.75 -14.14
N ILE A 199 -12.90 -3.67 -13.25
CA ILE A 199 -12.10 -4.85 -13.62
C ILE A 199 -12.97 -5.95 -14.22
N VAL A 200 -14.20 -6.09 -13.74
CA VAL A 200 -15.12 -7.18 -14.14
C VAL A 200 -15.98 -6.78 -15.36
N TRP A 201 -16.13 -5.48 -15.63
CA TRP A 201 -16.87 -4.94 -16.79
C TRP A 201 -15.94 -4.39 -17.86
#